data_519b9de3e65ffef3a2343d2d6e664504
#
_entry.id   519b9de3e65ffef3a2343d2d6e664504
#
_cell.length_a   1.000
_cell.length_b   1.000
_cell.length_c   1.000
_cell.angle_alpha   90.00
_cell.angle_beta   90.00
_cell.angle_gamma   90.00
#
_symmetry.space_group_name_H-M   'P 1'
#
loop_
_entity.id
_entity.type
_entity.pdbx_description
1 polymer ?
#
loop_
_entity_poly.entity_id
_entity_poly.type
_entity_poly.pdbx_seq_one_letter_code
_entity_poly.pdbx_strand_id
1 'polypeptide(L)'
;MKKILSLALLAIMAFTSSVSAQILWKVEKPGNDHVTYILGTHHFAPLSVLDSLARLPEALQNADKVYGELDMAAMTSPESMMAMQQALMAPADSTLDKVLTPVQLETVKAALDPMTGGQLPLEALYPMKPAALSTQIAAMMAMQLFPDLNPMEGLDMTMQERAKALGKPVAGLETIDFQMNCLYGTPISEQAESLMKTIEDMDGESKRAVELANAYLNHNLDAILKSMMEEESDPEDYERLIFSRNDNWVDQLIKEMPEASLLVVVGAGHLPGDRGVLSQLRKAGYTVTSAE
;
A
#
# COMPACT_ATOMS: atom_id res chain seq x y z
N MET A 1 -69.58 1.08 -18.67
CA MET A 1 -68.41 0.19 -18.87
C MET A 1 -67.17 1.02 -18.48
N LYS A 2 -66.75 0.85 -17.26
CA LYS A 2 -65.54 1.56 -16.72
C LYS A 2 -64.34 0.62 -16.82
N LYS A 3 -63.33 0.97 -17.61
CA LYS A 3 -62.07 0.25 -17.69
C LYS A 3 -61.21 0.66 -16.50
N ILE A 4 -60.91 -0.28 -15.64
CA ILE A 4 -59.95 -0.10 -14.54
C ILE A 4 -58.59 -0.39 -15.14
N LEU A 5 -57.75 0.64 -15.18
CA LEU A 5 -56.35 0.56 -15.56
C LEU A 5 -55.55 0.21 -14.29
N SER A 6 -55.07 -1.01 -14.17
CA SER A 6 -54.16 -1.41 -13.09
C SER A 6 -52.76 -0.93 -13.43
N LEU A 7 -52.31 0.08 -12.72
CA LEU A 7 -50.90 0.55 -12.73
C LEU A 7 -50.12 -0.39 -11.83
N ALA A 8 -49.33 -1.29 -12.41
CA ALA A 8 -48.32 -2.04 -11.68
C ALA A 8 -47.13 -1.10 -11.43
N LEU A 9 -47.01 -0.61 -10.19
CA LEU A 9 -45.88 0.15 -9.73
C LEU A 9 -44.71 -0.82 -9.50
N LEU A 10 -43.81 -0.91 -10.47
CA LEU A 10 -42.54 -1.61 -10.30
C LEU A 10 -41.66 -0.77 -9.37
N ALA A 11 -41.62 -1.11 -8.10
CA ALA A 11 -40.68 -0.52 -7.15
C ALA A 11 -39.28 -1.04 -7.51
N ILE A 12 -38.52 -0.25 -8.28
CA ILE A 12 -37.08 -0.40 -8.39
C ILE A 12 -36.54 0.02 -7.02
N MET A 13 -36.30 -0.96 -6.15
CA MET A 13 -35.40 -0.75 -5.01
C MET A 13 -34.02 -0.49 -5.57
N ALA A 14 -33.68 0.77 -5.75
CA ALA A 14 -32.31 1.20 -5.83
C ALA A 14 -31.69 0.84 -4.47
N PHE A 15 -31.01 -0.29 -4.39
CA PHE A 15 -30.03 -0.52 -3.36
C PHE A 15 -28.95 0.56 -3.56
N THR A 16 -29.14 1.70 -2.93
CA THR A 16 -28.00 2.52 -2.55
C THR A 16 -27.25 1.72 -1.51
N SER A 17 -26.36 0.83 -1.96
CA SER A 17 -25.30 0.36 -1.11
C SER A 17 -24.60 1.63 -0.62
N SER A 18 -24.88 2.02 0.62
CA SER A 18 -23.96 2.87 1.36
C SER A 18 -22.61 2.18 1.19
N VAL A 19 -21.67 2.82 0.52
CA VAL A 19 -20.29 2.35 0.46
C VAL A 19 -19.84 2.41 1.91
N SER A 20 -19.97 1.26 2.59
CA SER A 20 -19.48 1.08 3.93
C SER A 20 -17.98 1.19 3.84
N ALA A 21 -17.43 2.14 4.55
CA ALA A 21 -15.99 2.30 4.69
C ALA A 21 -15.42 0.99 5.25
N GLN A 22 -14.54 0.32 4.51
CA GLN A 22 -14.09 -1.03 4.87
C GLN A 22 -12.72 -1.35 4.31
N ILE A 23 -11.92 -2.01 5.12
CA ILE A 23 -10.57 -2.46 4.75
C ILE A 23 -10.42 -3.98 4.75
N LEU A 24 -11.41 -4.73 5.30
CA LEU A 24 -11.46 -6.18 5.23
C LEU A 24 -12.57 -6.65 4.29
N TRP A 25 -12.19 -7.47 3.32
CA TRP A 25 -13.07 -7.93 2.25
C TRP A 25 -13.10 -9.46 2.18
N LYS A 26 -14.27 -10.01 1.88
CA LYS A 26 -14.51 -11.43 1.63
C LYS A 26 -14.68 -11.65 0.14
N VAL A 27 -14.00 -12.65 -0.40
CA VAL A 27 -13.97 -13.00 -1.82
C VAL A 27 -14.34 -14.48 -1.96
N GLU A 28 -15.40 -14.75 -2.71
CA GLU A 28 -15.95 -16.09 -2.92
C GLU A 28 -16.23 -16.33 -4.41
N LYS A 29 -16.16 -17.57 -4.84
CA LYS A 29 -16.55 -17.96 -6.20
C LYS A 29 -17.71 -18.93 -6.15
N PRO A 30 -18.81 -18.71 -6.90
CA PRO A 30 -19.94 -19.65 -6.94
C PRO A 30 -19.48 -21.08 -7.31
N GLY A 31 -19.84 -22.04 -6.48
CA GLY A 31 -19.47 -23.45 -6.69
C GLY A 31 -18.07 -23.83 -6.19
N ASN A 32 -17.42 -22.96 -5.43
CA ASN A 32 -16.16 -23.25 -4.73
C ASN A 32 -16.35 -23.01 -3.23
N ASP A 33 -15.85 -23.92 -2.40
CA ASP A 33 -15.98 -23.84 -0.93
C ASP A 33 -14.83 -23.02 -0.29
N HIS A 34 -13.77 -22.70 -1.05
CA HIS A 34 -12.67 -21.89 -0.56
C HIS A 34 -13.06 -20.41 -0.50
N VAL A 35 -12.68 -19.77 0.59
CA VAL A 35 -12.95 -18.36 0.85
C VAL A 35 -11.62 -17.61 1.00
N THR A 36 -11.48 -16.52 0.28
CA THR A 36 -10.36 -15.60 0.44
C THR A 36 -10.80 -14.35 1.18
N TYR A 37 -9.98 -13.91 2.12
CA TYR A 37 -10.11 -12.59 2.72
C TYR A 37 -8.98 -11.69 2.25
N ILE A 38 -9.30 -10.40 2.05
CA ILE A 38 -8.29 -9.39 1.67
C ILE A 38 -8.36 -8.28 2.70
N LEU A 39 -7.24 -8.04 3.37
CA LEU A 39 -7.04 -6.95 4.32
C LEU A 39 -6.20 -5.86 3.66
N GLY A 40 -6.76 -4.65 3.59
CA GLY A 40 -5.99 -3.45 3.25
C GLY A 40 -5.25 -2.92 4.47
N THR A 41 -3.95 -2.66 4.33
CA THR A 41 -3.10 -2.13 5.39
C THR A 41 -2.65 -0.70 5.11
N HIS A 42 -2.15 -0.03 6.13
CA HIS A 42 -1.49 1.27 6.01
C HIS A 42 -0.26 1.28 6.94
N HIS A 43 0.89 1.67 6.42
CA HIS A 43 2.17 1.59 7.14
C HIS A 43 2.19 2.38 8.44
N PHE A 44 1.41 3.46 8.52
CA PHE A 44 1.35 4.36 9.67
C PHE A 44 0.04 4.22 10.46
N ALA A 45 -0.58 3.04 10.43
CA ALA A 45 -1.77 2.77 11.22
C ALA A 45 -1.43 2.04 12.53
N PRO A 46 -2.14 2.36 13.64
CA PRO A 46 -1.94 1.67 14.90
C PRO A 46 -2.44 0.21 14.83
N LEU A 47 -1.79 -0.69 15.55
CA LEU A 47 -2.17 -2.11 15.59
C LEU A 47 -3.61 -2.34 16.09
N SER A 48 -4.15 -1.42 16.87
CA SER A 48 -5.54 -1.49 17.35
C SER A 48 -6.58 -1.53 16.23
N VAL A 49 -6.23 -1.14 15.01
CA VAL A 49 -7.11 -1.31 13.83
C VAL A 49 -7.43 -2.78 13.61
N LEU A 50 -6.46 -3.69 13.79
CA LEU A 50 -6.68 -5.14 13.64
C LEU A 50 -7.70 -5.68 14.65
N ASP A 51 -7.74 -5.10 15.85
CA ASP A 51 -8.65 -5.51 16.91
C ASP A 51 -10.10 -5.02 16.67
N SER A 52 -10.27 -3.99 15.82
CA SER A 52 -11.58 -3.48 15.43
C SER A 52 -12.27 -4.34 14.37
N LEU A 53 -11.53 -5.20 13.67
CA LEU A 53 -12.02 -6.04 12.57
C LEU A 53 -12.55 -7.38 13.11
N ALA A 54 -13.82 -7.44 13.43
CA ALA A 54 -14.44 -8.60 14.11
C ALA A 54 -14.26 -9.94 13.38
N ARG A 55 -14.17 -9.91 12.03
CA ARG A 55 -14.00 -11.10 11.20
C ARG A 55 -12.54 -11.50 10.95
N LEU A 56 -11.57 -10.63 11.29
CA LEU A 56 -10.16 -10.89 11.00
C LEU A 56 -9.60 -12.13 11.72
N PRO A 57 -9.93 -12.40 13.00
CA PRO A 57 -9.49 -13.64 13.66
C PRO A 57 -10.02 -14.91 12.96
N GLU A 58 -11.28 -14.91 12.51
CA GLU A 58 -11.87 -16.00 11.75
C GLU A 58 -11.19 -16.16 10.38
N ALA A 59 -10.97 -15.05 9.67
CA ALA A 59 -10.30 -15.03 8.37
C ALA A 59 -8.88 -15.64 8.48
N LEU A 60 -8.12 -15.23 9.49
CA LEU A 60 -6.79 -15.78 9.74
C LEU A 60 -6.84 -17.27 10.15
N GLN A 61 -7.78 -17.66 11.02
CA GLN A 61 -7.91 -19.05 11.47
C GLN A 61 -8.25 -20.00 10.31
N ASN A 62 -9.11 -19.58 9.38
CA ASN A 62 -9.62 -20.42 8.29
C ASN A 62 -8.75 -20.38 7.03
N ALA A 63 -7.82 -19.44 6.93
CA ALA A 63 -6.89 -19.40 5.80
C ALA A 63 -5.94 -20.61 5.80
N ASP A 64 -5.75 -21.23 4.66
CA ASP A 64 -4.74 -22.28 4.44
C ASP A 64 -3.36 -21.66 4.25
N LYS A 65 -3.29 -20.42 3.73
CA LYS A 65 -2.08 -19.66 3.45
C LYS A 65 -2.32 -18.17 3.58
N VAL A 66 -1.29 -17.45 4.02
CA VAL A 66 -1.32 -15.98 4.11
C VAL A 66 -0.34 -15.39 3.09
N TYR A 67 -0.83 -14.43 2.33
CA TYR A 67 -0.03 -13.63 1.41
C TYR A 67 0.17 -12.22 1.96
N GLY A 68 1.41 -11.73 1.93
CA GLY A 68 1.73 -10.30 1.97
C GLY A 68 2.16 -9.82 0.59
N GLU A 69 2.45 -8.53 0.45
CA GLU A 69 3.16 -8.03 -0.74
C GLU A 69 4.51 -8.76 -0.85
N LEU A 70 5.26 -8.78 0.24
CA LEU A 70 6.49 -9.56 0.42
C LEU A 70 6.35 -10.55 1.57
N ASP A 71 7.14 -11.63 1.56
CA ASP A 71 7.38 -12.41 2.78
C ASP A 71 8.40 -11.67 3.65
N MET A 72 7.93 -11.07 4.74
CA MET A 72 8.75 -10.27 5.65
C MET A 72 9.91 -11.07 6.27
N ALA A 73 9.76 -12.38 6.45
CA ALA A 73 10.87 -13.21 6.94
C ALA A 73 11.97 -13.40 5.89
N ALA A 74 11.59 -13.48 4.62
CA ALA A 74 12.57 -13.55 3.54
C ALA A 74 13.45 -12.30 3.44
N MET A 75 12.91 -11.13 3.84
CA MET A 75 13.65 -9.85 3.84
C MET A 75 14.83 -9.83 4.82
N THR A 76 14.83 -10.69 5.84
CA THR A 76 15.90 -10.73 6.85
C THR A 76 17.10 -11.59 6.44
N SER A 77 17.06 -12.25 5.28
CA SER A 77 18.20 -13.01 4.78
C SER A 77 19.36 -12.07 4.39
N PRO A 78 20.63 -12.46 4.55
CA PRO A 78 21.77 -11.64 4.14
C PRO A 78 21.73 -11.24 2.66
N GLU A 79 21.23 -12.13 1.79
CA GLU A 79 21.06 -11.89 0.36
C GLU A 79 20.01 -10.79 0.10
N SER A 80 18.86 -10.89 0.73
CA SER A 80 17.79 -9.89 0.62
C SER A 80 18.21 -8.53 1.17
N MET A 81 18.89 -8.51 2.31
CA MET A 81 19.42 -7.28 2.89
C MET A 81 20.43 -6.61 1.96
N MET A 82 21.31 -7.39 1.32
CA MET A 82 22.26 -6.88 0.34
C MET A 82 21.54 -6.33 -0.91
N ALA A 83 20.55 -7.05 -1.43
CA ALA A 83 19.75 -6.59 -2.58
C ALA A 83 19.01 -5.28 -2.28
N MET A 84 18.37 -5.17 -1.11
CA MET A 84 17.73 -3.93 -0.67
C MET A 84 18.74 -2.79 -0.54
N GLN A 85 19.90 -3.03 0.10
CA GLN A 85 20.94 -2.02 0.22
C GLN A 85 21.41 -1.53 -1.15
N GLN A 86 21.67 -2.45 -2.08
CA GLN A 86 22.07 -2.09 -3.44
C GLN A 86 20.99 -1.30 -4.19
N ALA A 87 19.71 -1.65 -4.00
CA ALA A 87 18.60 -0.94 -4.61
C ALA A 87 18.49 0.53 -4.19
N LEU A 88 18.89 0.84 -2.96
CA LEU A 88 18.86 2.19 -2.40
C LEU A 88 20.05 3.08 -2.85
N MET A 89 21.13 2.47 -3.36
CA MET A 89 22.35 3.18 -3.71
C MET A 89 22.35 3.67 -5.16
N ALA A 90 22.77 4.91 -5.34
CA ALA A 90 22.96 5.49 -6.67
C ALA A 90 24.25 4.96 -7.32
N PRO A 91 24.28 4.86 -8.68
CA PRO A 91 25.53 4.67 -9.40
C PRO A 91 26.56 5.75 -9.04
N ALA A 92 27.85 5.38 -9.07
CA ALA A 92 28.92 6.28 -8.63
C ALA A 92 29.04 7.57 -9.47
N ASP A 93 28.48 7.62 -10.65
CA ASP A 93 28.43 8.79 -11.54
C ASP A 93 27.15 9.63 -11.39
N SER A 94 26.19 9.21 -10.57
CA SER A 94 24.87 9.81 -10.41
C SER A 94 24.46 9.96 -8.94
N THR A 95 25.43 10.14 -8.06
CA THR A 95 25.24 10.45 -6.63
C THR A 95 24.57 11.83 -6.44
N LEU A 96 23.91 12.07 -5.29
CA LEU A 96 23.15 13.31 -5.05
C LEU A 96 23.96 14.59 -5.35
N ASP A 97 25.23 14.63 -5.00
CA ASP A 97 26.14 15.76 -5.28
C ASP A 97 26.46 15.97 -6.77
N LYS A 98 26.14 15.00 -7.62
CA LYS A 98 26.31 15.08 -9.07
C LYS A 98 25.03 15.40 -9.83
N VAL A 99 23.88 15.06 -9.25
CA VAL A 99 22.57 15.26 -9.90
C VAL A 99 21.82 16.47 -9.36
N LEU A 100 22.17 16.96 -8.17
CA LEU A 100 21.62 18.17 -7.58
C LEU A 100 22.63 19.33 -7.64
N THR A 101 22.13 20.53 -7.88
CA THR A 101 22.93 21.75 -7.79
C THR A 101 23.31 22.06 -6.34
N PRO A 102 24.36 22.87 -6.07
CA PRO A 102 24.69 23.27 -4.70
C PRO A 102 23.51 23.94 -3.96
N VAL A 103 22.68 24.70 -4.66
CA VAL A 103 21.49 25.34 -4.05
C VAL A 103 20.47 24.28 -3.63
N GLN A 104 20.21 23.28 -4.48
CA GLN A 104 19.31 22.18 -4.16
C GLN A 104 19.82 21.34 -2.98
N LEU A 105 21.12 21.07 -2.92
CA LEU A 105 21.74 20.37 -1.78
C LEU A 105 21.57 21.14 -0.46
N GLU A 106 21.70 22.45 -0.47
CA GLU A 106 21.41 23.29 0.71
C GLU A 106 19.91 23.23 1.07
N THR A 107 19.02 23.19 0.08
CA THR A 107 17.58 23.03 0.33
C THR A 107 17.24 21.67 0.95
N VAL A 108 17.86 20.59 0.47
CA VAL A 108 17.77 19.25 1.07
C VAL A 108 18.24 19.27 2.52
N LYS A 109 19.41 19.88 2.77
CA LYS A 109 19.96 20.02 4.12
C LYS A 109 19.01 20.79 5.05
N ALA A 110 18.50 21.92 4.60
CA ALA A 110 17.59 22.76 5.38
C ALA A 110 16.28 22.03 5.73
N ALA A 111 15.80 21.14 4.86
CA ALA A 111 14.63 20.30 5.11
C ALA A 111 14.92 19.19 6.15
N LEU A 112 16.12 18.62 6.12
CA LEU A 112 16.52 17.52 7.02
C LEU A 112 16.95 18.00 8.41
N ASP A 113 17.55 19.17 8.53
CA ASP A 113 18.10 19.68 9.80
C ASP A 113 17.08 19.68 10.95
N PRO A 114 15.80 20.10 10.76
CA PRO A 114 14.78 20.02 11.82
C PRO A 114 14.46 18.59 12.25
N MET A 115 14.53 17.63 11.34
CA MET A 115 14.19 16.23 11.59
C MET A 115 15.32 15.46 12.26
N THR A 116 16.57 15.86 12.02
CA THR A 116 17.78 15.17 12.47
C THR A 116 18.52 15.91 13.58
N GLY A 117 17.99 17.06 14.03
CA GLY A 117 18.67 17.95 14.98
C GLY A 117 19.95 18.58 14.40
N GLY A 118 20.07 18.66 13.09
CA GLY A 118 21.23 19.22 12.37
C GLY A 118 22.50 18.38 12.50
N GLN A 119 22.42 17.15 12.98
CA GLN A 119 23.60 16.30 13.25
C GLN A 119 23.95 15.39 12.06
N LEU A 120 23.09 15.26 11.06
CA LEU A 120 23.31 14.41 9.90
C LEU A 120 24.13 15.17 8.84
N PRO A 121 25.39 14.76 8.57
CA PRO A 121 26.17 15.37 7.49
C PRO A 121 25.51 15.00 6.16
N LEU A 122 25.24 16.01 5.32
CA LEU A 122 24.58 15.78 4.03
C LEU A 122 25.39 14.85 3.12
N GLU A 123 26.73 14.90 3.22
CA GLU A 123 27.65 14.06 2.47
C GLU A 123 27.44 12.56 2.71
N ALA A 124 26.93 12.19 3.88
CA ALA A 124 26.59 10.79 4.19
C ALA A 124 25.42 10.27 3.33
N LEU A 125 24.60 11.16 2.80
CA LEU A 125 23.44 10.83 1.95
C LEU A 125 23.79 10.80 0.45
N TYR A 126 24.94 11.36 0.05
CA TYR A 126 25.32 11.44 -1.38
C TYR A 126 25.25 10.12 -2.13
N PRO A 127 25.63 8.96 -1.54
CA PRO A 127 25.54 7.69 -2.24
C PRO A 127 24.12 7.17 -2.43
N MET A 128 23.10 7.75 -1.80
CA MET A 128 21.72 7.29 -1.91
C MET A 128 21.07 7.75 -3.20
N LYS A 129 20.13 6.94 -3.71
CA LYS A 129 19.21 7.38 -4.76
C LYS A 129 18.29 8.48 -4.24
N PRO A 130 17.92 9.47 -5.05
CA PRO A 130 16.98 10.50 -4.62
C PRO A 130 15.64 9.93 -4.12
N ALA A 131 15.07 8.91 -4.79
CA ALA A 131 13.84 8.25 -4.34
C ALA A 131 14.00 7.55 -2.98
N ALA A 132 15.16 6.97 -2.68
CA ALA A 132 15.44 6.39 -1.38
C ALA A 132 15.50 7.46 -0.27
N LEU A 133 16.05 8.62 -0.58
CA LEU A 133 16.04 9.77 0.33
C LEU A 133 14.62 10.30 0.53
N SER A 134 13.79 10.40 -0.52
CA SER A 134 12.37 10.77 -0.40
C SER A 134 11.62 9.81 0.55
N THR A 135 11.85 8.50 0.42
CA THR A 135 11.26 7.50 1.32
C THR A 135 11.69 7.70 2.77
N GLN A 136 12.96 8.02 3.01
CA GLN A 136 13.45 8.32 4.37
C GLN A 136 12.83 9.60 4.94
N ILE A 137 12.71 10.66 4.14
CA ILE A 137 12.05 11.91 4.53
C ILE A 137 10.59 11.62 4.91
N ALA A 138 9.85 10.89 4.08
CA ALA A 138 8.47 10.50 4.36
C ALA A 138 8.34 9.71 5.68
N ALA A 139 9.25 8.77 5.94
CA ALA A 139 9.27 8.02 7.19
C ALA A 139 9.56 8.92 8.40
N MET A 140 10.52 9.86 8.31
CA MET A 140 10.81 10.81 9.37
C MET A 140 9.63 11.76 9.63
N MET A 141 8.98 12.25 8.58
CA MET A 141 7.75 13.05 8.69
C MET A 141 6.64 12.26 9.39
N ALA A 142 6.41 11.02 8.99
CA ALA A 142 5.40 10.17 9.62
C ALA A 142 5.67 9.94 11.12
N MET A 143 6.91 9.73 11.53
CA MET A 143 7.26 9.61 12.95
C MET A 143 6.99 10.91 13.74
N GLN A 144 7.11 12.08 13.10
CA GLN A 144 6.76 13.35 13.74
C GLN A 144 5.23 13.56 13.82
N LEU A 145 4.51 13.19 12.76
CA LEU A 145 3.05 13.34 12.69
C LEU A 145 2.31 12.33 13.57
N PHE A 146 2.88 11.15 13.75
CA PHE A 146 2.29 10.02 14.47
C PHE A 146 3.26 9.48 15.53
N PRO A 147 3.54 10.24 16.60
CA PRO A 147 4.58 9.90 17.59
C PRO A 147 4.31 8.62 18.38
N ASP A 148 3.07 8.15 18.41
CA ASP A 148 2.67 6.91 19.08
C ASP A 148 2.89 5.65 18.21
N LEU A 149 3.31 5.83 16.94
CA LEU A 149 3.59 4.71 16.06
C LEU A 149 4.95 4.08 16.38
N ASN A 150 4.95 2.76 16.45
CA ASN A 150 6.18 2.00 16.43
C ASN A 150 6.50 1.56 14.99
N PRO A 151 7.50 2.13 14.33
CA PRO A 151 7.82 1.77 12.94
C PRO A 151 8.28 0.31 12.77
N MET A 152 8.57 -0.38 13.89
CA MET A 152 8.94 -1.81 13.89
C MET A 152 7.72 -2.74 14.01
N GLU A 153 6.52 -2.18 14.17
CA GLU A 153 5.27 -2.93 14.37
C GLU A 153 4.24 -2.59 13.30
N GLY A 154 4.55 -2.87 12.02
CA GLY A 154 3.61 -2.68 10.92
C GLY A 154 2.48 -3.73 10.92
N LEU A 155 1.30 -3.35 10.40
CA LEU A 155 0.15 -4.26 10.28
C LEU A 155 0.49 -5.51 9.46
N ASP A 156 1.23 -5.33 8.36
CA ASP A 156 1.65 -6.41 7.46
C ASP A 156 2.53 -7.43 8.17
N MET A 157 3.55 -6.96 8.89
CA MET A 157 4.45 -7.82 9.67
C MET A 157 3.70 -8.54 10.79
N THR A 158 2.88 -7.81 11.54
CA THR A 158 2.07 -8.39 12.62
C THR A 158 1.14 -9.50 12.12
N MET A 159 0.51 -9.33 10.98
CA MET A 159 -0.38 -10.34 10.40
C MET A 159 0.39 -11.58 9.95
N GLN A 160 1.56 -11.42 9.35
CA GLN A 160 2.42 -12.54 8.98
C GLN A 160 2.98 -13.29 10.20
N GLU A 161 3.34 -12.57 11.27
CA GLU A 161 3.77 -13.19 12.54
C GLU A 161 2.63 -13.97 13.20
N ARG A 162 1.42 -13.41 13.24
CA ARG A 162 0.22 -14.12 13.74
C ARG A 162 -0.05 -15.39 12.92
N ALA A 163 0.11 -15.33 11.59
CA ALA A 163 -0.03 -16.50 10.72
C ALA A 163 1.01 -17.59 11.02
N LYS A 164 2.28 -17.20 11.15
CA LYS A 164 3.38 -18.11 11.50
C LYS A 164 3.18 -18.75 12.88
N ALA A 165 2.70 -18.00 13.86
CA ALA A 165 2.37 -18.50 15.20
C ALA A 165 1.26 -19.56 15.16
N LEU A 166 0.36 -19.52 14.19
CA LEU A 166 -0.67 -20.54 13.95
C LEU A 166 -0.18 -21.68 13.03
N GLY A 167 1.11 -21.70 12.66
CA GLY A 167 1.68 -22.72 11.78
C GLY A 167 1.25 -22.59 10.32
N LYS A 168 0.76 -21.44 9.89
CA LYS A 168 0.29 -21.22 8.53
C LYS A 168 1.45 -20.81 7.61
N PRO A 169 1.48 -21.34 6.36
CA PRO A 169 2.41 -20.85 5.35
C PRO A 169 2.21 -19.37 5.07
N VAL A 170 3.32 -18.65 4.91
CA VAL A 170 3.34 -17.24 4.49
C VAL A 170 4.13 -17.14 3.19
N ALA A 171 3.69 -16.28 2.27
CA ALA A 171 4.40 -16.01 1.03
C ALA A 171 4.22 -14.54 0.61
N GLY A 172 5.08 -14.07 -0.30
CA GLY A 172 4.92 -12.79 -0.99
C GLY A 172 4.17 -12.95 -2.31
N LEU A 173 3.38 -11.95 -2.67
CA LEU A 173 2.77 -11.81 -4.00
C LEU A 173 3.80 -11.35 -5.03
N GLU A 174 4.89 -10.77 -4.58
CA GLU A 174 5.99 -10.32 -5.42
C GLU A 174 7.35 -10.58 -4.76
N THR A 175 8.42 -10.39 -5.50
CA THR A 175 9.79 -10.52 -5.02
C THR A 175 10.33 -9.18 -4.55
N ILE A 176 11.35 -9.22 -3.66
CA ILE A 176 12.06 -8.02 -3.19
C ILE A 176 12.63 -7.23 -4.37
N ASP A 177 13.29 -7.90 -5.31
CA ASP A 177 13.90 -7.25 -6.46
C ASP A 177 12.86 -6.52 -7.32
N PHE A 178 11.69 -7.14 -7.52
CA PHE A 178 10.60 -6.52 -8.26
C PHE A 178 10.07 -5.27 -7.54
N GLN A 179 9.77 -5.35 -6.24
CA GLN A 179 9.30 -4.22 -5.46
C GLN A 179 10.34 -3.09 -5.39
N MET A 180 11.60 -3.43 -5.14
CA MET A 180 12.69 -2.44 -5.14
C MET A 180 12.84 -1.74 -6.49
N ASN A 181 12.66 -2.46 -7.59
CA ASN A 181 12.66 -1.84 -8.93
C ASN A 181 11.43 -0.94 -9.13
N CYS A 182 10.26 -1.32 -8.65
CA CYS A 182 9.09 -0.45 -8.68
C CYS A 182 9.31 0.85 -7.90
N LEU A 183 9.96 0.79 -6.74
CA LEU A 183 10.18 1.95 -5.86
C LEU A 183 11.35 2.84 -6.33
N TYR A 184 12.45 2.24 -6.81
CA TYR A 184 13.74 2.92 -7.00
C TYR A 184 14.35 2.73 -8.38
N GLY A 185 13.59 2.21 -9.36
CA GLY A 185 14.09 1.85 -10.68
C GLY A 185 13.94 2.93 -11.76
N THR A 186 13.27 4.05 -11.47
CA THR A 186 13.16 5.18 -12.43
C THR A 186 14.51 5.87 -12.67
N PRO A 187 14.66 6.62 -13.77
CA PRO A 187 15.87 7.41 -14.03
C PRO A 187 16.23 8.33 -12.86
N ILE A 188 17.51 8.41 -12.52
CA ILE A 188 17.96 9.21 -11.36
C ILE A 188 17.59 10.69 -11.50
N SER A 189 17.56 11.24 -12.73
CA SER A 189 17.13 12.62 -12.99
C SER A 189 15.68 12.86 -12.59
N GLU A 190 14.76 11.92 -12.92
CA GLU A 190 13.34 11.98 -12.55
C GLU A 190 13.17 11.86 -11.03
N GLN A 191 13.92 10.95 -10.40
CA GLN A 191 13.95 10.82 -8.95
C GLN A 191 14.42 12.11 -8.25
N ALA A 192 15.43 12.80 -8.82
CA ALA A 192 15.94 14.05 -8.29
C ALA A 192 14.91 15.19 -8.40
N GLU A 193 14.20 15.27 -9.52
CA GLU A 193 13.09 16.22 -9.70
C GLU A 193 11.95 15.96 -8.70
N SER A 194 11.56 14.70 -8.53
CA SER A 194 10.53 14.29 -7.57
C SER A 194 10.94 14.60 -6.12
N LEU A 195 12.19 14.30 -5.74
CA LEU A 195 12.73 14.65 -4.42
C LEU A 195 12.61 16.15 -4.15
N MET A 196 12.99 17.00 -5.13
CA MET A 196 12.92 18.45 -4.95
C MET A 196 11.47 18.93 -4.81
N LYS A 197 10.52 18.39 -5.58
CA LYS A 197 9.08 18.70 -5.42
C LYS A 197 8.59 18.36 -4.01
N THR A 198 8.92 17.16 -3.51
CA THR A 198 8.58 16.74 -2.14
C THR A 198 9.12 17.71 -1.10
N ILE A 199 10.39 18.13 -1.23
CA ILE A 199 11.03 19.04 -0.27
C ILE A 199 10.45 20.45 -0.34
N GLU A 200 10.10 20.93 -1.51
CA GLU A 200 9.50 22.25 -1.73
C GLU A 200 8.08 22.35 -1.18
N ASP A 201 7.34 21.22 -1.06
CA ASP A 201 5.95 21.16 -0.55
C ASP A 201 5.79 20.25 0.69
N MET A 202 6.75 20.22 1.60
CA MET A 202 6.69 19.37 2.80
C MET A 202 5.45 19.60 3.67
N ASP A 203 4.93 20.84 3.71
CA ASP A 203 3.68 21.14 4.42
C ASP A 203 2.47 20.51 3.73
N GLY A 204 2.45 20.48 2.40
CA GLY A 204 1.44 19.76 1.61
C GLY A 204 1.54 18.26 1.82
N GLU A 205 2.75 17.68 1.74
CA GLU A 205 2.99 16.26 2.02
C GLU A 205 2.52 15.86 3.43
N SER A 206 2.79 16.69 4.43
CA SER A 206 2.32 16.44 5.80
C SER A 206 0.81 16.40 5.90
N LYS A 207 0.10 17.31 5.22
CA LYS A 207 -1.37 17.33 5.18
C LYS A 207 -1.92 16.10 4.48
N ARG A 208 -1.36 15.74 3.32
CA ARG A 208 -1.75 14.53 2.56
C ARG A 208 -1.56 13.26 3.39
N ALA A 209 -0.43 13.14 4.10
CA ALA A 209 -0.17 12.01 4.99
C ALA A 209 -1.23 11.89 6.11
N VAL A 210 -1.63 13.01 6.72
CA VAL A 210 -2.68 13.04 7.75
C VAL A 210 -4.06 12.71 7.15
N GLU A 211 -4.39 13.25 5.97
CA GLU A 211 -5.65 12.97 5.28
C GLU A 211 -5.75 11.48 4.91
N LEU A 212 -4.69 10.91 4.37
CA LEU A 212 -4.62 9.49 4.02
C LEU A 212 -4.74 8.60 5.25
N ALA A 213 -4.04 8.91 6.34
CA ALA A 213 -4.15 8.18 7.60
C ALA A 213 -5.58 8.26 8.17
N ASN A 214 -6.23 9.43 8.13
CA ASN A 214 -7.61 9.59 8.55
C ASN A 214 -8.59 8.82 7.65
N ALA A 215 -8.39 8.83 6.34
CA ALA A 215 -9.19 8.03 5.41
C ALA A 215 -9.08 6.54 5.73
N TYR A 216 -7.88 6.06 6.02
CA TYR A 216 -7.63 4.67 6.42
C TYR A 216 -8.30 4.32 7.75
N LEU A 217 -8.12 5.13 8.79
CA LEU A 217 -8.72 4.91 10.12
C LEU A 217 -10.26 4.94 10.10
N ASN A 218 -10.84 5.63 9.13
CA ASN A 218 -12.28 5.59 8.85
C ASN A 218 -12.66 4.48 7.86
N HIS A 219 -11.74 3.59 7.51
CA HIS A 219 -11.90 2.47 6.57
C HIS A 219 -12.43 2.91 5.17
N ASN A 220 -12.18 4.15 4.77
CA ASN A 220 -12.76 4.77 3.58
C ASN A 220 -11.85 4.62 2.36
N LEU A 221 -12.00 3.50 1.61
CA LEU A 221 -11.21 3.24 0.40
C LEU A 221 -11.44 4.26 -0.72
N ASP A 222 -12.64 4.85 -0.82
CA ASP A 222 -12.90 5.88 -1.84
C ASP A 222 -12.13 7.17 -1.52
N ALA A 223 -12.03 7.54 -0.23
CA ALA A 223 -11.21 8.66 0.19
C ALA A 223 -9.71 8.38 0.01
N ILE A 224 -9.26 7.14 0.25
CA ILE A 224 -7.89 6.72 -0.04
C ILE A 224 -7.60 6.86 -1.54
N LEU A 225 -8.46 6.31 -2.40
CA LEU A 225 -8.31 6.42 -3.85
C LEU A 225 -8.29 7.90 -4.29
N LYS A 226 -9.22 8.70 -3.77
CA LYS A 226 -9.29 10.12 -4.08
C LYS A 226 -8.00 10.84 -3.69
N SER A 227 -7.51 10.64 -2.46
CA SER A 227 -6.25 11.21 -1.99
C SER A 227 -5.07 10.82 -2.87
N MET A 228 -5.00 9.56 -3.31
CA MET A 228 -3.96 9.10 -4.23
C MET A 228 -4.06 9.74 -5.62
N MET A 229 -5.27 9.95 -6.14
CA MET A 229 -5.50 10.45 -7.52
C MET A 229 -5.53 11.98 -7.63
N GLU A 230 -5.67 12.72 -6.54
CA GLU A 230 -5.66 14.20 -6.52
C GLU A 230 -4.24 14.80 -6.59
N GLU A 231 -3.22 13.99 -6.39
CA GLU A 231 -1.85 14.45 -6.56
C GLU A 231 -1.52 14.63 -8.05
N GLU A 232 -0.68 15.62 -8.34
CA GLU A 232 -0.03 15.81 -9.64
C GLU A 232 0.98 14.67 -9.94
N SER A 233 0.61 13.45 -9.54
CA SER A 233 1.43 12.27 -9.74
C SER A 233 1.42 11.88 -11.20
N ASP A 234 2.59 11.53 -11.71
CA ASP A 234 2.73 11.06 -13.08
C ASP A 234 1.88 9.79 -13.25
N PRO A 235 1.03 9.69 -14.28
CA PRO A 235 0.30 8.45 -14.59
C PRO A 235 1.21 7.22 -14.69
N GLU A 236 2.48 7.37 -15.07
CA GLU A 236 3.47 6.29 -15.13
C GLU A 236 3.84 5.78 -13.72
N ASP A 237 3.80 6.64 -12.71
CA ASP A 237 4.02 6.22 -11.32
C ASP A 237 2.89 5.33 -10.81
N TYR A 238 1.62 5.65 -11.13
CA TYR A 238 0.49 4.77 -10.80
C TYR A 238 0.58 3.44 -11.52
N GLU A 239 0.95 3.45 -12.80
CA GLU A 239 1.15 2.22 -13.56
C GLU A 239 2.19 1.33 -12.88
N ARG A 240 3.32 1.90 -12.48
CA ARG A 240 4.44 1.18 -11.89
C ARG A 240 4.20 0.76 -10.44
N LEU A 241 3.67 1.67 -9.60
CA LEU A 241 3.56 1.44 -8.16
C LEU A 241 2.30 0.68 -7.76
N ILE A 242 1.24 0.78 -8.56
CA ILE A 242 -0.08 0.23 -8.21
C ILE A 242 -0.58 -0.75 -9.28
N PHE A 243 -0.79 -0.30 -10.51
CA PHE A 243 -1.60 -1.04 -11.47
C PHE A 243 -0.91 -2.29 -11.99
N SER A 244 0.35 -2.23 -12.40
CA SER A 244 1.09 -3.40 -12.88
C SER A 244 1.30 -4.43 -11.77
N ARG A 245 1.44 -3.98 -10.52
CA ARG A 245 1.52 -4.86 -9.35
C ARG A 245 0.19 -5.56 -9.10
N ASN A 246 -0.92 -4.81 -9.11
CA ASN A 246 -2.26 -5.37 -8.99
C ASN A 246 -2.56 -6.43 -10.05
N ASP A 247 -2.21 -6.15 -11.31
CA ASP A 247 -2.43 -7.08 -12.42
C ASP A 247 -1.67 -8.40 -12.17
N ASN A 248 -0.39 -8.33 -11.77
CA ASN A 248 0.41 -9.51 -11.43
C ASN A 248 -0.14 -10.29 -10.21
N TRP A 249 -0.57 -9.57 -9.17
CA TRP A 249 -1.11 -10.19 -7.97
C TRP A 249 -2.43 -10.90 -8.25
N VAL A 250 -3.34 -10.26 -8.99
CA VAL A 250 -4.63 -10.87 -9.35
C VAL A 250 -4.41 -12.10 -10.23
N ASP A 251 -3.50 -12.05 -11.19
CA ASP A 251 -3.14 -13.20 -12.04
C ASP A 251 -2.61 -14.40 -11.23
N GLN A 252 -1.93 -14.16 -10.13
CA GLN A 252 -1.50 -15.19 -9.21
C GLN A 252 -2.67 -15.68 -8.34
N LEU A 253 -3.44 -14.77 -7.74
CA LEU A 253 -4.52 -15.10 -6.83
C LEU A 253 -5.62 -15.94 -7.51
N ILE A 254 -6.03 -15.61 -8.74
CA ILE A 254 -7.06 -16.36 -9.46
C ILE A 254 -6.67 -17.81 -9.76
N LYS A 255 -5.39 -18.15 -9.73
CA LYS A 255 -4.90 -19.53 -9.90
C LYS A 255 -4.91 -20.31 -8.58
N GLU A 256 -4.70 -19.64 -7.45
CA GLU A 256 -4.61 -20.29 -6.13
C GLU A 256 -5.94 -20.32 -5.37
N MET A 257 -6.78 -19.28 -5.49
CA MET A 257 -8.05 -19.18 -4.77
C MET A 257 -9.03 -20.34 -5.04
N PRO A 258 -9.03 -21.03 -6.20
CA PRO A 258 -9.83 -22.23 -6.38
C PRO A 258 -9.37 -23.44 -5.56
N GLU A 259 -8.11 -23.49 -5.14
CA GLU A 259 -7.46 -24.63 -4.53
C GLU A 259 -7.25 -24.46 -3.02
N ALA A 260 -7.35 -23.23 -2.48
CA ALA A 260 -7.09 -22.93 -1.09
C ALA A 260 -7.84 -21.68 -0.61
N SER A 261 -8.19 -21.64 0.67
CA SER A 261 -8.65 -20.43 1.35
C SER A 261 -7.46 -19.56 1.72
N LEU A 262 -7.50 -18.27 1.35
CA LEU A 262 -6.37 -17.37 1.51
C LEU A 262 -6.72 -16.20 2.44
N LEU A 263 -5.70 -15.66 3.12
CA LEU A 263 -5.74 -14.32 3.67
C LEU A 263 -4.65 -13.50 2.95
N VAL A 264 -5.07 -12.45 2.26
CA VAL A 264 -4.20 -11.55 1.50
C VAL A 264 -4.09 -10.24 2.28
N VAL A 265 -2.87 -9.80 2.57
CA VAL A 265 -2.57 -8.61 3.37
C VAL A 265 -1.71 -7.68 2.51
N VAL A 266 -2.30 -6.60 2.02
CA VAL A 266 -1.65 -5.66 1.08
C VAL A 266 -2.04 -4.22 1.40
N GLY A 267 -1.27 -3.25 0.93
CA GLY A 267 -1.57 -1.84 1.12
C GLY A 267 -2.97 -1.47 0.64
N ALA A 268 -3.73 -0.72 1.45
CA ALA A 268 -5.12 -0.35 1.18
C ALA A 268 -5.29 0.41 -0.15
N GLY A 269 -4.25 1.13 -0.60
CA GLY A 269 -4.23 1.82 -1.88
C GLY A 269 -4.34 0.91 -3.10
N HIS A 270 -4.02 -0.38 -2.97
CA HIS A 270 -4.15 -1.38 -4.03
C HIS A 270 -5.60 -1.88 -4.24
N LEU A 271 -6.50 -1.64 -3.28
CA LEU A 271 -7.83 -2.25 -3.28
C LEU A 271 -8.85 -1.52 -4.16
N PRO A 272 -8.99 -0.16 -4.11
CA PRO A 272 -10.06 0.57 -4.77
C PRO A 272 -9.77 0.86 -6.25
N GLY A 273 -10.80 1.37 -6.94
CA GLY A 273 -10.72 1.82 -8.33
C GLY A 273 -10.90 0.70 -9.37
N ASP A 274 -10.97 1.10 -10.64
CA ASP A 274 -11.24 0.18 -11.76
C ASP A 274 -10.14 -0.86 -11.99
N ARG A 275 -8.91 -0.53 -11.67
CA ARG A 275 -7.73 -1.41 -11.70
C ARG A 275 -7.28 -1.82 -10.29
N GLY A 276 -8.09 -1.54 -9.26
CA GLY A 276 -7.89 -2.08 -7.93
C GLY A 276 -8.15 -3.59 -7.87
N VAL A 277 -7.51 -4.27 -6.93
CA VAL A 277 -7.59 -5.72 -6.74
C VAL A 277 -9.04 -6.18 -6.62
N LEU A 278 -9.88 -5.46 -5.86
CA LEU A 278 -11.30 -5.84 -5.66
C LEU A 278 -12.10 -5.81 -6.96
N SER A 279 -11.89 -4.79 -7.80
CA SER A 279 -12.58 -4.66 -9.09
C SER A 279 -12.13 -5.71 -10.10
N GLN A 280 -10.83 -6.02 -10.11
CA GLN A 280 -10.28 -7.06 -10.99
C GLN A 280 -10.81 -8.45 -10.62
N LEU A 281 -10.89 -8.78 -9.33
CA LEU A 281 -11.48 -10.04 -8.87
C LEU A 281 -12.97 -10.15 -9.21
N ARG A 282 -13.75 -9.05 -9.11
CA ARG A 282 -15.15 -9.03 -9.60
C ARG A 282 -15.23 -9.31 -11.10
N LYS A 283 -14.35 -8.69 -11.90
CA LYS A 283 -14.27 -8.95 -13.36
C LYS A 283 -13.88 -10.40 -13.66
N ALA A 284 -13.11 -11.06 -12.80
CA ALA A 284 -12.76 -12.47 -12.89
C ALA A 284 -13.88 -13.44 -12.40
N GLY A 285 -15.05 -12.90 -12.04
CA GLY A 285 -16.24 -13.68 -11.68
C GLY A 285 -16.32 -14.07 -10.19
N TYR A 286 -15.57 -13.39 -9.32
CA TYR A 286 -15.70 -13.56 -7.89
C TYR A 286 -16.74 -12.60 -7.30
N THR A 287 -17.43 -13.05 -6.27
CA THR A 287 -18.27 -12.21 -5.40
C THR A 287 -17.36 -11.57 -4.35
N VAL A 288 -17.32 -10.25 -4.33
CA VAL A 288 -16.47 -9.47 -3.39
C VAL A 288 -17.38 -8.62 -2.53
N THR A 289 -17.46 -8.97 -1.26
CA THR A 289 -18.31 -8.32 -0.26
C THR A 289 -17.48 -7.83 0.91
N SER A 290 -18.02 -6.88 1.65
CA SER A 290 -17.44 -6.48 2.93
C SER A 290 -17.45 -7.63 3.93
N ALA A 291 -16.44 -7.67 4.78
CA ALA A 291 -16.31 -8.60 5.89
C ALA A 291 -16.31 -7.92 7.27
N GLU A 292 -16.69 -6.63 7.34
CA GLU A 292 -16.83 -5.88 8.59
C GLU A 292 -18.28 -5.78 9.02
#